data_de9441e9341e1edbebaa67dd4edf5986
#
_entry.id   de9441e9341e1edbebaa67dd4edf5986
#
_cell.length_a   1.000
_cell.length_b   1.000
_cell.length_c   1.000
_cell.angle_alpha   90.00
_cell.angle_beta   90.00
_cell.angle_gamma   90.00
#
_symmetry.space_group_name_H-M   'P 1'
#
loop_
_entity.id
_entity.type
_entity.pdbx_description
1 polymer ?
#
loop_
_entity_poly.entity_id
_entity_poly.type
_entity_poly.pdbx_seq_one_letter_code
_entity_poly.pdbx_strand_id
1 'polypeptide(L)'
;PKKSYIEDNVFIGPCACFTNDRYPVRVKYKLRGPIIRKGASIGANTTFLSNIEVGEGAIVAAGAVVTRNVPPWSLAIGAPAKIKALPPKLRVPNRI
;
A
#
# COMPACT_ATOMS: atom_id res chain seq x y z
N PRO A 1 12.89 1.41 1.37
CA PRO A 1 12.93 1.18 2.81
C PRO A 1 13.63 -0.11 3.16
N LYS A 2 14.22 -0.13 4.33
CA LYS A 2 14.83 -1.33 4.87
C LYS A 2 13.76 -2.40 5.10
N LYS A 3 14.06 -3.66 4.76
CA LYS A 3 13.17 -4.78 4.99
C LYS A 3 11.79 -4.64 4.33
N SER A 4 11.77 -4.01 3.17
CA SER A 4 10.57 -4.04 2.33
C SER A 4 10.32 -5.46 1.84
N TYR A 5 9.07 -5.86 1.74
CA TYR A 5 8.69 -7.17 1.23
C TYR A 5 7.60 -7.00 0.18
N ILE A 6 7.93 -7.30 -1.06
CA ILE A 6 7.00 -7.14 -2.18
C ILE A 6 6.87 -8.50 -2.86
N GLU A 7 5.66 -9.06 -2.84
CA GLU A 7 5.38 -10.37 -3.41
C GLU A 7 5.22 -10.31 -4.93
N ASP A 8 4.86 -11.46 -5.53
CA ASP A 8 4.78 -11.59 -6.99
C ASP A 8 3.58 -10.83 -7.56
N ASN A 9 3.69 -10.44 -8.81
CA ASN A 9 2.63 -9.80 -9.57
C ASN A 9 2.09 -8.52 -8.95
N VAL A 10 2.95 -7.77 -8.27
CA VAL A 10 2.60 -6.46 -7.73
C VAL A 10 2.90 -5.40 -8.78
N PHE A 11 1.93 -4.51 -9.02
CA PHE A 11 2.15 -3.33 -9.83
C PHE A 11 2.35 -2.13 -8.92
N ILE A 12 3.41 -1.38 -9.14
CA ILE A 12 3.67 -0.14 -8.41
C ILE A 12 3.82 0.98 -9.42
N GLY A 13 2.90 1.94 -9.37
CA GLY A 13 2.92 3.10 -10.25
C GLY A 13 4.09 4.03 -9.95
N PRO A 14 4.40 4.94 -10.88
CA PRO A 14 5.52 5.86 -10.72
C PRO A 14 5.30 6.82 -9.55
N CYS A 15 6.39 7.23 -8.93
CA CYS A 15 6.40 8.19 -7.82
C CYS A 15 5.64 7.73 -6.58
N ALA A 16 5.43 6.42 -6.41
CA ALA A 16 4.94 5.89 -5.15
C ALA A 16 6.05 5.98 -4.10
N CYS A 17 5.72 6.48 -2.92
CA CYS A 17 6.67 6.68 -1.84
C CYS A 17 6.32 5.83 -0.63
N PHE A 18 7.31 5.10 -0.12
CA PHE A 18 7.16 4.30 1.09
C PHE A 18 8.07 4.88 2.16
N THR A 19 7.48 5.41 3.21
CA THR A 19 8.28 5.96 4.30
C THR A 19 8.56 4.88 5.33
N ASN A 20 9.68 5.01 6.02
CA ASN A 20 10.04 4.06 7.07
C ASN A 20 10.14 4.70 8.45
N ASP A 21 9.69 5.93 8.61
CA ASP A 21 9.66 6.61 9.89
C ASP A 21 8.37 7.42 10.00
N ARG A 22 7.40 6.87 10.75
CA ARG A 22 6.08 7.48 10.92
C ARG A 22 6.16 8.80 11.68
N TYR A 23 7.10 8.91 12.63
CA TYR A 23 7.30 10.09 13.46
C TYR A 23 8.75 10.55 13.29
N PRO A 24 9.07 11.30 12.23
CA PRO A 24 10.45 11.57 11.87
C PRO A 24 11.28 12.05 13.04
N VAL A 25 12.28 11.25 13.44
CA VAL A 25 13.28 11.53 14.48
C VAL A 25 12.68 11.90 15.84
N ARG A 26 11.43 11.53 16.10
CA ARG A 26 10.75 11.93 17.33
C ARG A 26 10.58 10.81 18.34
N VAL A 27 10.41 9.57 17.85
CA VAL A 27 10.08 8.43 18.70
C VAL A 27 10.97 7.27 18.31
N LYS A 28 11.51 6.58 19.30
CA LYS A 28 12.19 5.31 19.05
C LYS A 28 11.15 4.22 18.90
N TYR A 29 11.11 3.59 17.74
CA TYR A 29 10.24 2.44 17.51
C TYR A 29 10.87 1.57 16.44
N LYS A 30 10.39 0.33 16.35
CA LYS A 30 10.92 -0.62 15.38
C LYS A 30 10.44 -0.22 13.99
N LEU A 31 11.40 0.15 13.14
CA LEU A 31 11.09 0.51 11.75
C LEU A 31 10.88 -0.75 10.91
N ARG A 32 9.89 -0.72 10.05
CA ARG A 32 9.62 -1.79 9.12
C ARG A 32 9.19 -1.19 7.78
N GLY A 33 9.78 -1.68 6.68
CA GLY A 33 9.35 -1.31 5.35
C GLY A 33 7.97 -1.88 5.04
N PRO A 34 7.40 -1.51 3.90
CA PRO A 34 6.08 -1.98 3.52
C PRO A 34 6.09 -3.46 3.19
N ILE A 35 4.92 -4.10 3.38
CA ILE A 35 4.67 -5.45 2.91
C ILE A 35 3.55 -5.34 1.89
N ILE A 36 3.85 -5.71 0.64
CA ILE A 36 2.87 -5.65 -0.45
C ILE A 36 2.61 -7.08 -0.91
N ARG A 37 1.39 -7.55 -0.68
CA ARG A 37 1.04 -8.94 -0.99
C ARG A 37 0.76 -9.11 -2.48
N LYS A 38 0.79 -10.36 -2.93
CA LYS A 38 0.70 -10.69 -4.35
C LYS A 38 -0.55 -10.12 -5.02
N GLY A 39 -0.41 -9.72 -6.27
CA GLY A 39 -1.51 -9.25 -7.09
C GLY A 39 -2.03 -7.87 -6.76
N ALA A 40 -1.44 -7.18 -5.78
CA ALA A 40 -1.86 -5.82 -5.44
C ALA A 40 -1.45 -4.82 -6.51
N SER A 41 -2.22 -3.75 -6.64
CA SER A 41 -1.93 -2.66 -7.59
C SER A 41 -1.83 -1.35 -6.82
N ILE A 42 -0.68 -0.69 -6.93
CA ILE A 42 -0.40 0.58 -6.27
C ILE A 42 -0.39 1.69 -7.30
N GLY A 43 -1.31 2.63 -7.19
CA GLY A 43 -1.40 3.75 -8.11
C GLY A 43 -0.23 4.73 -7.98
N ALA A 44 -0.10 5.59 -9.00
CA ALA A 44 0.97 6.58 -9.04
C ALA A 44 0.81 7.62 -7.92
N ASN A 45 1.93 8.18 -7.47
CA ASN A 45 1.97 9.28 -6.48
C ASN A 45 1.27 8.94 -5.17
N THR A 46 1.30 7.66 -4.77
CA THR A 46 0.79 7.26 -3.46
C THR A 46 1.87 7.43 -2.40
N THR A 47 1.44 7.61 -1.15
CA THR A 47 2.35 7.72 -0.02
C THR A 47 1.91 6.76 1.07
N PHE A 48 2.85 5.98 1.57
CA PHE A 48 2.60 5.00 2.62
C PHE A 48 3.39 5.37 3.86
N LEU A 49 2.73 5.40 5.00
CA LEU A 49 3.44 5.52 6.28
C LEU A 49 4.15 4.20 6.59
N SER A 50 5.05 4.23 7.57
CA SER A 50 5.80 3.02 7.94
C SER A 50 4.90 1.94 8.52
N ASN A 51 5.36 0.69 8.45
CA ASN A 51 4.71 -0.48 9.03
C ASN A 51 3.33 -0.75 8.42
N ILE A 52 3.17 -0.49 7.11
CA ILE A 52 1.91 -0.72 6.40
C ILE A 52 2.00 -2.03 5.64
N GLU A 53 0.92 -2.80 5.69
CA GLU A 53 0.74 -4.00 4.86
C GLU A 53 -0.43 -3.78 3.91
N VAL A 54 -0.19 -4.04 2.60
CA VAL A 54 -1.24 -4.02 1.58
C VAL A 54 -1.58 -5.47 1.25
N GLY A 55 -2.83 -5.83 1.46
CA GLY A 55 -3.29 -7.20 1.30
C GLY A 55 -3.34 -7.68 -0.13
N GLU A 56 -3.46 -8.99 -0.30
CA GLU A 56 -3.52 -9.64 -1.62
C GLU A 56 -4.61 -9.03 -2.48
N GLY A 57 -4.29 -8.71 -3.74
CA GLY A 57 -5.27 -8.22 -4.71
C GLY A 57 -5.84 -6.85 -4.42
N ALA A 58 -5.37 -6.15 -3.40
CA ALA A 58 -5.87 -4.82 -3.06
C ALA A 58 -5.46 -3.79 -4.10
N ILE A 59 -6.23 -2.73 -4.22
CA ILE A 59 -5.92 -1.60 -5.09
C ILE A 59 -5.77 -0.35 -4.23
N VAL A 60 -4.68 0.37 -4.43
CA VAL A 60 -4.47 1.69 -3.83
C VAL A 60 -4.57 2.71 -4.95
N ALA A 61 -5.55 3.59 -4.86
CA ALA A 61 -5.81 4.57 -5.91
C ALA A 61 -4.68 5.60 -5.99
N ALA A 62 -4.48 6.16 -7.18
CA ALA A 62 -3.45 7.17 -7.38
C ALA A 62 -3.66 8.35 -6.43
N GLY A 63 -2.57 8.87 -5.90
CA GLY A 63 -2.57 10.01 -4.99
C GLY A 63 -3.02 9.71 -3.57
N ALA A 64 -3.33 8.46 -3.23
CA ALA A 64 -3.77 8.12 -1.88
C ALA A 64 -2.64 8.27 -0.86
N VAL A 65 -2.99 8.63 0.36
CA VAL A 65 -2.07 8.63 1.50
C VAL A 65 -2.51 7.55 2.47
N VAL A 66 -1.78 6.44 2.48
CA VAL A 66 -2.16 5.24 3.22
C VAL A 66 -1.56 5.31 4.63
N THR A 67 -2.44 5.40 5.62
CA THR A 67 -2.04 5.58 7.02
C THR A 67 -2.24 4.33 7.87
N ARG A 68 -2.84 3.27 7.31
CA ARG A 68 -3.09 2.01 8.01
C ARG A 68 -3.13 0.88 6.99
N ASN A 69 -3.09 -0.35 7.47
CA ASN A 69 -3.09 -1.52 6.61
C ASN A 69 -4.31 -1.56 5.69
N VAL A 70 -4.10 -2.06 4.49
CA VAL A 70 -5.16 -2.23 3.49
C VAL A 70 -5.51 -3.72 3.44
N PRO A 71 -6.76 -4.10 3.80
CA PRO A 71 -7.15 -5.50 3.77
C PRO A 71 -7.10 -6.09 2.36
N PRO A 72 -7.00 -7.43 2.22
CA PRO A 72 -7.06 -8.06 0.90
C PRO A 72 -8.33 -7.67 0.15
N TRP A 73 -8.22 -7.56 -1.17
CA TRP A 73 -9.34 -7.32 -2.08
C TRP A 73 -10.13 -6.07 -1.74
N SER A 74 -9.45 -5.06 -1.21
CA SER A 74 -10.04 -3.78 -0.84
C SER A 74 -9.45 -2.65 -1.69
N LEU A 75 -10.14 -1.52 -1.67
CA LEU A 75 -9.70 -0.29 -2.33
C LEU A 75 -9.37 0.75 -1.29
N ALA A 76 -8.16 1.29 -1.32
CA ALA A 76 -7.76 2.43 -0.52
C ALA A 76 -7.75 3.68 -1.40
N ILE A 77 -8.49 4.71 -1.02
CA ILE A 77 -8.63 5.92 -1.85
C ILE A 77 -8.71 7.16 -0.97
N GLY A 78 -8.01 8.19 -1.40
CA GLY A 78 -8.07 9.49 -0.73
C GLY A 78 -6.86 9.79 0.15
N ALA A 79 -6.89 10.98 0.76
CA ALA A 79 -5.85 11.47 1.66
C ALA A 79 -6.50 12.13 2.87
N PRO A 80 -6.53 11.49 4.05
CA PRO A 80 -6.08 10.13 4.32
C PRO A 80 -6.94 9.08 3.61
N ALA A 81 -6.35 7.97 3.23
CA ALA A 81 -7.06 6.96 2.47
C ALA A 81 -8.17 6.31 3.28
N LYS A 82 -9.30 6.11 2.62
CA LYS A 82 -10.42 5.36 3.17
C LYS A 82 -10.49 4.01 2.50
N ILE A 83 -10.87 2.99 3.26
CA ILE A 83 -10.92 1.61 2.78
C ILE A 83 -12.35 1.29 2.34
N LYS A 84 -12.47 0.76 1.13
CA LYS A 84 -13.75 0.33 0.56
C LYS A 84 -13.60 -1.07 -0.01
N ALA A 85 -14.71 -1.80 -0.13
CA ALA A 85 -14.68 -3.09 -0.81
C ALA A 85 -14.49 -2.87 -2.32
N LEU A 86 -13.69 -3.73 -2.95
CA LEU A 86 -13.56 -3.69 -4.40
C LEU A 86 -14.87 -4.13 -5.06
N PRO A 87 -15.26 -3.48 -6.19
CA PRO A 87 -16.35 -4.00 -7.01
C PRO A 87 -16.05 -5.44 -7.44
N PRO A 88 -17.06 -6.29 -7.59
CA PRO A 88 -16.82 -7.71 -7.94
C PRO A 88 -15.95 -7.90 -9.19
N LYS A 89 -16.10 -7.05 -10.19
CA LYS A 89 -15.32 -7.16 -11.43
C LYS A 89 -13.82 -6.89 -11.22
N LEU A 90 -13.44 -6.24 -10.14
CA LEU A 90 -12.05 -5.94 -9.81
C LEU A 90 -11.46 -6.88 -8.76
N ARG A 91 -12.24 -7.86 -8.29
CA ARG A 91 -11.76 -8.86 -7.33
C ARG A 91 -11.03 -9.98 -8.03
N VAL A 92 -10.08 -9.62 -8.88
CA VAL A 92 -9.21 -10.57 -9.57
C VAL A 92 -7.78 -10.05 -9.44
N PRO A 93 -6.77 -10.93 -9.44
CA PRO A 93 -5.38 -10.47 -9.40
C PRO A 93 -5.06 -9.58 -10.60
N ASN A 94 -4.12 -8.64 -10.43
CA ASN A 94 -3.68 -7.87 -11.58
C ASN A 94 -3.04 -8.82 -12.62
N ARG A 95 -2.95 -8.38 -13.87
CA ARG A 95 -2.56 -9.23 -15.00
C ARG A 95 -1.15 -8.94 -15.53
N ILE A 96 -0.29 -8.47 -14.69
CA ILE A 96 1.10 -8.25 -15.10
C ILE A 96 1.96 -9.51 -14.95
#